data_b50a562091d900eec5dfe434c5664439
#
_entry.id   b50a562091d900eec5dfe434c5664439
#
_cell.length_a   1.000
_cell.length_b   1.000
_cell.length_c   1.000
_cell.angle_alpha   90.00
_cell.angle_beta   90.00
_cell.angle_gamma   90.00
#
_symmetry.space_group_name_H-M   'P 1'
#
loop_
_entity.id
_entity.type
_entity.pdbx_description
1 polymer ?
#
loop_
_entity_poly.entity_id
_entity_poly.type
_entity_poly.pdbx_seq_one_letter_code
_entity_poly.pdbx_strand_id
1 'polypeptide(L)'
;IRSRELEGKRACKTAMLAQLSHVKVWKQVRQYGVLSGSPDMPLFTFVGRLTSQKGVDIVLESLLRLLQQEENLHMLLFGSGAAELERQLELLAESEQGWGKICFLKGYDPALANQVYAAGDFFLIPSRYEPCGLTDYIAQLLGNLPIVHRVGGLVKVIDGETGFSYTGNSAGALAETMQRAIMVYRSGKEAMERMQVAAVQRIDSQHTWLVVMDAYMNLYRQAMQRWQPS
;
A
#
# COMPACT_ATOMS: atom_id res chain seq x y z
N ILE A 1 -16.43 -2.05 4.57
CA ILE A 1 -16.02 -3.16 5.47
C ILE A 1 -16.83 -3.03 6.75
N ARG A 2 -17.66 -4.01 7.05
CA ARG A 2 -18.28 -4.15 8.36
C ARG A 2 -17.26 -4.85 9.27
N SER A 3 -17.34 -4.64 10.59
CA SER A 3 -16.38 -5.22 11.56
C SER A 3 -16.15 -6.74 11.40
N ARG A 4 -17.15 -7.49 10.91
CA ARG A 4 -17.04 -8.94 10.62
C ARG A 4 -16.17 -9.26 9.38
N GLU A 5 -15.94 -8.30 8.49
CA GLU A 5 -15.15 -8.51 7.26
C GLU A 5 -13.63 -8.34 7.52
N LEU A 6 -13.26 -7.74 8.65
CA LEU A 6 -11.86 -7.62 9.08
C LEU A 6 -11.27 -8.94 9.61
N GLU A 7 -12.10 -9.92 9.99
CA GLU A 7 -11.61 -11.27 10.33
C GLU A 7 -10.98 -11.95 9.10
N GLY A 8 -11.55 -11.74 7.91
CA GLY A 8 -10.98 -12.21 6.65
C GLY A 8 -9.61 -11.64 6.35
N LYS A 9 -9.33 -10.41 6.78
CA LYS A 9 -8.03 -9.74 6.62
C LYS A 9 -6.90 -10.52 7.28
N ARG A 10 -7.09 -10.93 8.54
CA ARG A 10 -6.08 -11.71 9.28
C ARG A 10 -5.85 -13.09 8.62
N ALA A 11 -6.90 -13.74 8.15
CA ALA A 11 -6.80 -15.00 7.42
C ALA A 11 -5.98 -14.84 6.12
N CYS A 12 -6.25 -13.78 5.34
CA CYS A 12 -5.49 -13.47 4.12
C CYS A 12 -4.01 -13.22 4.42
N LYS A 13 -3.70 -12.44 5.47
CA LYS A 13 -2.32 -12.20 5.90
C LYS A 13 -1.63 -13.49 6.31
N THR A 14 -2.25 -14.29 7.18
CA THR A 14 -1.69 -15.56 7.63
C THR A 14 -1.44 -16.52 6.47
N ALA A 15 -2.38 -16.64 5.54
CA ALA A 15 -2.22 -17.46 4.35
C ALA A 15 -1.08 -16.99 3.45
N MET A 16 -0.93 -15.66 3.25
CA MET A 16 0.17 -15.09 2.47
C MET A 16 1.52 -15.34 3.14
N LEU A 17 1.65 -15.09 4.44
CA LEU A 17 2.89 -15.34 5.18
C LEU A 17 3.28 -16.83 5.15
N ALA A 18 2.32 -17.74 5.27
CA ALA A 18 2.57 -19.17 5.14
C ALA A 18 3.09 -19.53 3.73
N GLN A 19 2.60 -18.89 2.68
CA GLN A 19 3.09 -19.10 1.32
C GLN A 19 4.50 -18.56 1.11
N LEU A 20 4.88 -17.48 1.78
CA LEU A 20 6.14 -16.76 1.63
C LEU A 20 7.19 -17.15 2.68
N SER A 21 6.89 -18.11 3.58
CA SER A 21 7.81 -18.58 4.61
C SER A 21 9.00 -19.39 4.05
N HIS A 22 8.93 -19.80 2.81
CA HIS A 22 10.00 -20.48 2.07
C HIS A 22 9.99 -20.05 0.60
N VAL A 23 11.11 -20.17 -0.08
CA VAL A 23 11.20 -19.89 -1.51
C VAL A 23 10.43 -20.95 -2.27
N LYS A 24 9.46 -20.55 -3.07
CA LYS A 24 8.69 -21.48 -3.90
C LYS A 24 8.71 -21.09 -5.39
N VAL A 25 8.38 -22.04 -6.24
CA VAL A 25 8.23 -21.83 -7.67
C VAL A 25 6.84 -21.31 -7.97
N TRP A 26 6.76 -20.13 -8.57
CA TRP A 26 5.54 -19.50 -9.06
C TRP A 26 5.47 -19.61 -10.59
N LYS A 27 4.27 -19.57 -11.18
CA LYS A 27 4.13 -19.70 -12.63
C LYS A 27 4.66 -18.48 -13.42
N GLN A 28 4.40 -17.27 -12.91
CA GLN A 28 4.67 -16.01 -13.64
C GLN A 28 5.53 -15.04 -12.84
N VAL A 29 5.99 -15.45 -11.68
CA VAL A 29 6.67 -14.61 -10.73
C VAL A 29 7.91 -15.33 -10.20
N ARG A 30 8.99 -14.60 -9.97
CA ARG A 30 10.17 -15.10 -9.26
C ARG A 30 10.23 -14.50 -7.87
N GLN A 31 10.43 -15.34 -6.87
CA GLN A 31 10.52 -14.95 -5.47
C GLN A 31 11.98 -14.79 -5.05
N TYR A 32 12.28 -13.70 -4.35
CA TYR A 32 13.53 -13.41 -3.68
C TYR A 32 13.24 -13.10 -2.21
N GLY A 33 13.99 -13.71 -1.31
CA GLY A 33 13.75 -13.64 0.12
C GLY A 33 12.48 -14.36 0.57
N VAL A 34 12.25 -14.34 1.86
CA VAL A 34 11.12 -14.98 2.54
C VAL A 34 10.58 -14.07 3.62
N LEU A 35 9.35 -14.34 4.09
CA LEU A 35 8.79 -13.71 5.28
C LEU A 35 8.65 -14.76 6.36
N SER A 36 9.32 -14.59 7.49
CA SER A 36 9.30 -15.51 8.62
C SER A 36 8.98 -14.78 9.92
N GLY A 37 8.45 -15.49 10.89
CA GLY A 37 8.11 -14.92 12.18
C GLY A 37 6.60 -14.79 12.41
N SER A 38 6.23 -13.95 13.38
CA SER A 38 4.83 -13.83 13.83
C SER A 38 3.95 -13.13 12.80
N PRO A 39 2.72 -13.60 12.54
CA PRO A 39 1.71 -12.86 11.79
C PRO A 39 1.27 -11.56 12.50
N ASP A 40 1.67 -11.35 13.74
CA ASP A 40 1.40 -10.13 14.50
C ASP A 40 2.41 -9.00 14.19
N MET A 41 3.43 -9.25 13.36
CA MET A 41 4.28 -8.17 12.82
C MET A 41 3.53 -7.41 11.72
N PRO A 42 3.67 -6.06 11.64
CA PRO A 42 3.04 -5.27 10.59
C PRO A 42 3.58 -5.68 9.22
N LEU A 43 2.68 -5.93 8.26
CA LEU A 43 3.01 -6.25 6.88
C LEU A 43 2.79 -5.03 5.99
N PHE A 44 3.89 -4.45 5.53
CA PHE A 44 3.90 -3.42 4.49
C PHE A 44 3.90 -4.08 3.12
N THR A 45 3.17 -3.50 2.19
CA THR A 45 3.08 -4.01 0.82
C THR A 45 3.31 -2.91 -0.20
N PHE A 46 3.88 -3.28 -1.34
CA PHE A 46 3.97 -2.45 -2.54
C PHE A 46 3.60 -3.31 -3.74
N VAL A 47 2.71 -2.80 -4.60
CA VAL A 47 2.32 -3.44 -5.86
C VAL A 47 2.39 -2.43 -6.98
N GLY A 48 3.22 -2.66 -7.98
CA GLY A 48 3.29 -1.76 -9.11
C GLY A 48 4.57 -1.85 -9.94
N ARG A 49 4.70 -0.95 -10.90
CA ARG A 49 5.91 -0.83 -11.71
C ARG A 49 7.09 -0.33 -10.87
N LEU A 50 8.22 -0.99 -10.97
CA LEU A 50 9.44 -0.62 -10.25
C LEU A 50 10.16 0.50 -11.01
N THR A 51 9.80 1.73 -10.70
CA THR A 51 10.36 2.94 -11.33
C THR A 51 10.63 4.01 -10.27
N SER A 52 11.54 4.94 -10.57
CA SER A 52 11.77 6.12 -9.73
C SER A 52 10.53 7.01 -9.64
N GLN A 53 9.66 7.06 -10.68
CA GLN A 53 8.38 7.77 -10.60
C GLN A 53 7.48 7.21 -9.51
N LYS A 54 7.48 5.88 -9.32
CA LYS A 54 6.73 5.20 -8.26
C LYS A 54 7.44 5.22 -6.91
N GLY A 55 8.63 5.82 -6.82
CA GLY A 55 9.38 6.02 -5.59
C GLY A 55 10.00 4.73 -5.02
N VAL A 56 10.28 3.73 -5.85
CA VAL A 56 10.84 2.46 -5.38
C VAL A 56 12.25 2.64 -4.81
N ASP A 57 13.04 3.55 -5.34
CA ASP A 57 14.32 3.98 -4.80
C ASP A 57 14.18 4.57 -3.38
N ILE A 58 13.12 5.34 -3.12
CA ILE A 58 12.78 5.85 -1.78
C ILE A 58 12.41 4.71 -0.85
N VAL A 59 11.63 3.72 -1.32
CA VAL A 59 11.29 2.52 -0.52
C VAL A 59 12.55 1.77 -0.11
N LEU A 60 13.47 1.51 -1.07
CA LEU A 60 14.73 0.82 -0.80
C LEU A 60 15.54 1.50 0.30
N GLU A 61 15.77 2.81 0.17
CA GLU A 61 16.54 3.57 1.16
C GLU A 61 15.82 3.63 2.51
N SER A 62 14.48 3.74 2.53
CA SER A 62 13.70 3.72 3.76
C SER A 62 13.80 2.39 4.48
N LEU A 63 13.74 1.28 3.74
CA LEU A 63 13.88 -0.07 4.31
C LEU A 63 15.27 -0.27 4.92
N LEU A 64 16.34 0.17 4.26
CA LEU A 64 17.69 0.10 4.82
C LEU A 64 17.79 0.84 6.15
N ARG A 65 17.19 2.04 6.26
CA ARG A 65 17.13 2.82 7.50
C ARG A 65 16.39 2.08 8.61
N LEU A 66 15.21 1.50 8.30
CA LEU A 66 14.39 0.77 9.28
C LEU A 66 15.06 -0.53 9.73
N LEU A 67 15.74 -1.24 8.83
CA LEU A 67 16.51 -2.43 9.17
C LEU A 67 17.68 -2.12 10.09
N GLN A 68 18.39 -0.99 9.86
CA GLN A 68 19.47 -0.51 10.74
C GLN A 68 18.97 -0.13 12.14
N GLN A 69 17.71 0.28 12.25
CA GLN A 69 17.05 0.60 13.53
C GLN A 69 16.41 -0.64 14.19
N GLU A 70 16.66 -1.83 13.63
CA GLU A 70 16.13 -3.11 14.12
C GLU A 70 14.59 -3.15 14.21
N GLU A 71 13.90 -2.37 13.37
CA GLU A 71 12.43 -2.39 13.36
C GLU A 71 11.88 -3.75 12.94
N ASN A 72 10.92 -4.23 13.73
CA ASN A 72 10.22 -5.49 13.46
C ASN A 72 9.05 -5.22 12.49
N LEU A 73 9.26 -5.54 11.24
CA LEU A 73 8.27 -5.43 10.18
C LEU A 73 8.45 -6.52 9.12
N HIS A 74 7.40 -6.78 8.38
CA HIS A 74 7.46 -7.50 7.11
C HIS A 74 7.24 -6.53 5.95
N MET A 75 8.00 -6.72 4.87
CA MET A 75 7.81 -5.99 3.61
C MET A 75 7.65 -6.96 2.45
N LEU A 76 6.55 -6.84 1.72
CA LEU A 76 6.27 -7.59 0.51
C LEU A 76 6.19 -6.63 -0.68
N LEU A 77 7.14 -6.74 -1.60
CA LEU A 77 7.13 -5.98 -2.85
C LEU A 77 6.73 -6.90 -3.99
N PHE A 78 5.84 -6.43 -4.84
CA PHE A 78 5.40 -7.16 -6.02
C PHE A 78 5.37 -6.27 -7.26
N GLY A 79 6.07 -6.67 -8.30
CA GLY A 79 6.12 -5.96 -9.57
C GLY A 79 7.36 -6.24 -10.39
N SER A 80 7.52 -5.45 -11.46
CA SER A 80 8.69 -5.45 -12.33
C SER A 80 8.93 -4.05 -12.91
N GLY A 81 10.12 -3.77 -13.40
CA GLY A 81 10.42 -2.46 -13.98
C GLY A 81 11.88 -2.24 -14.33
N ALA A 82 12.49 -1.20 -13.77
CA ALA A 82 13.89 -0.87 -14.03
C ALA A 82 14.83 -1.94 -13.46
N ALA A 83 15.69 -2.49 -14.30
CA ALA A 83 16.59 -3.60 -13.96
C ALA A 83 17.47 -3.31 -12.72
N GLU A 84 17.92 -2.07 -12.56
CA GLU A 84 18.73 -1.67 -11.42
C GLU A 84 17.93 -1.73 -10.10
N LEU A 85 16.68 -1.26 -10.10
CA LEU A 85 15.81 -1.33 -8.92
C LEU A 85 15.42 -2.78 -8.58
N GLU A 86 15.16 -3.60 -9.59
CA GLU A 86 14.91 -5.02 -9.41
C GLU A 86 16.13 -5.69 -8.73
N ARG A 87 17.33 -5.45 -9.26
CA ARG A 87 18.55 -6.02 -8.69
C ARG A 87 18.79 -5.58 -7.24
N GLN A 88 18.58 -4.32 -6.93
CA GLN A 88 18.75 -3.82 -5.57
C GLN A 88 17.74 -4.48 -4.61
N LEU A 89 16.48 -4.69 -5.04
CA LEU A 89 15.47 -5.41 -4.27
C LEU A 89 15.82 -6.89 -4.09
N GLU A 90 16.34 -7.56 -5.12
CA GLU A 90 16.82 -8.94 -5.06
C GLU A 90 17.91 -9.07 -3.99
N LEU A 91 18.93 -8.22 -4.08
CA LEU A 91 20.06 -8.22 -3.13
C LEU A 91 19.59 -7.93 -1.70
N LEU A 92 18.68 -6.97 -1.52
CA LEU A 92 18.17 -6.62 -0.20
C LEU A 92 17.34 -7.74 0.40
N ALA A 93 16.46 -8.38 -0.37
CA ALA A 93 15.62 -9.47 0.09
C ALA A 93 16.41 -10.74 0.45
N GLU A 94 17.55 -10.97 -0.22
CA GLU A 94 18.46 -12.11 0.01
C GLU A 94 19.60 -11.78 0.99
N SER A 95 19.73 -10.53 1.45
CA SER A 95 20.73 -10.14 2.43
C SER A 95 20.42 -10.73 3.82
N GLU A 96 21.45 -10.82 4.67
CA GLU A 96 21.30 -11.25 6.07
C GLU A 96 20.28 -10.39 6.84
N GLN A 97 20.25 -9.09 6.59
CA GLN A 97 19.32 -8.16 7.24
C GLN A 97 17.89 -8.27 6.71
N GLY A 98 17.73 -8.58 5.41
CA GLY A 98 16.44 -8.68 4.72
C GLY A 98 15.78 -10.04 4.83
N TRP A 99 16.58 -11.11 5.01
CA TRP A 99 16.06 -12.47 5.08
C TRP A 99 15.07 -12.65 6.24
N GLY A 100 13.91 -13.17 5.94
CA GLY A 100 12.82 -13.31 6.90
C GLY A 100 11.95 -12.06 7.09
N LYS A 101 12.41 -10.88 6.65
CA LYS A 101 11.71 -9.60 6.79
C LYS A 101 11.22 -9.02 5.46
N ILE A 102 11.96 -9.26 4.38
CA ILE A 102 11.67 -8.70 3.05
C ILE A 102 11.49 -9.84 2.05
N CYS A 103 10.39 -9.78 1.32
CA CYS A 103 10.13 -10.66 0.17
C CYS A 103 9.84 -9.81 -1.06
N PHE A 104 10.57 -10.08 -2.14
CA PHE A 104 10.33 -9.48 -3.44
C PHE A 104 9.81 -10.52 -4.43
N LEU A 105 8.62 -10.30 -4.95
CA LEU A 105 7.98 -11.07 -6.00
C LEU A 105 8.14 -10.33 -7.32
N LYS A 106 9.12 -10.75 -8.13
CA LYS A 106 9.42 -10.15 -9.42
C LYS A 106 8.55 -10.73 -10.51
N GLY A 107 7.74 -9.92 -11.16
CA GLY A 107 6.88 -10.33 -12.26
C GLY A 107 5.53 -9.66 -12.27
N TYR A 108 4.57 -10.27 -12.97
CA TYR A 108 3.21 -9.77 -13.11
C TYR A 108 2.20 -10.91 -13.03
N ASP A 109 1.29 -10.82 -12.09
CA ASP A 109 0.15 -11.74 -11.91
C ASP A 109 -0.99 -10.98 -11.22
N PRO A 110 -2.09 -10.64 -11.93
CA PRO A 110 -3.22 -9.91 -11.35
C PRO A 110 -3.90 -10.63 -10.18
N ALA A 111 -3.97 -11.96 -10.21
CA ALA A 111 -4.58 -12.73 -9.13
C ALA A 111 -3.74 -12.66 -7.85
N LEU A 112 -2.41 -12.76 -8.00
CA LEU A 112 -1.47 -12.59 -6.90
C LEU A 112 -1.47 -11.16 -6.37
N ALA A 113 -1.58 -10.15 -7.23
CA ALA A 113 -1.69 -8.75 -6.81
C ALA A 113 -2.86 -8.54 -5.84
N ASN A 114 -4.04 -9.09 -6.15
CA ASN A 114 -5.21 -9.01 -5.26
C ASN A 114 -4.95 -9.68 -3.91
N GLN A 115 -4.23 -10.80 -3.90
CA GLN A 115 -3.84 -11.47 -2.64
C GLN A 115 -2.87 -10.61 -1.81
N VAL A 116 -1.92 -9.94 -2.46
CA VAL A 116 -1.00 -9.01 -1.80
C VAL A 116 -1.76 -7.83 -1.18
N TYR A 117 -2.69 -7.22 -1.91
CA TYR A 117 -3.57 -6.18 -1.36
C TYR A 117 -4.40 -6.69 -0.17
N ALA A 118 -4.96 -7.89 -0.27
CA ALA A 118 -5.76 -8.45 0.81
C ALA A 118 -4.94 -8.79 2.06
N ALA A 119 -3.67 -9.16 1.90
CA ALA A 119 -2.80 -9.57 3.01
C ALA A 119 -2.18 -8.39 3.78
N GLY A 120 -1.83 -7.28 3.10
CA GLY A 120 -1.08 -6.17 3.69
C GLY A 120 -1.84 -5.41 4.79
N ASP A 121 -1.15 -4.95 5.82
CA ASP A 121 -1.69 -4.01 6.79
C ASP A 121 -1.53 -2.57 6.28
N PHE A 122 -0.40 -2.29 5.63
CA PHE A 122 -0.06 -0.98 5.06
C PHE A 122 0.37 -1.11 3.60
N PHE A 123 -0.09 -0.17 2.77
CA PHE A 123 0.23 -0.13 1.34
C PHE A 123 1.03 1.12 0.99
N LEU A 124 2.25 0.96 0.47
CA LEU A 124 3.14 2.06 0.15
C LEU A 124 2.85 2.65 -1.23
N ILE A 125 2.65 3.97 -1.30
CA ILE A 125 2.51 4.73 -2.55
C ILE A 125 3.41 5.97 -2.49
N PRO A 126 4.73 5.80 -2.53
CA PRO A 126 5.70 6.90 -2.44
C PRO A 126 5.92 7.61 -3.78
N SER A 127 4.91 7.64 -4.63
CA SER A 127 5.00 8.17 -5.98
C SER A 127 5.43 9.65 -5.99
N ARG A 128 6.39 10.00 -6.86
CA ARG A 128 6.77 11.39 -7.13
C ARG A 128 5.69 12.14 -7.87
N TYR A 129 4.96 11.41 -8.70
CA TYR A 129 3.84 11.92 -9.48
C TYR A 129 2.74 10.86 -9.56
N GLU A 130 1.52 11.21 -9.12
CA GLU A 130 0.35 10.33 -9.13
C GLU A 130 -0.89 11.16 -9.49
N PRO A 131 -1.32 11.20 -10.74
CA PRO A 131 -2.39 12.09 -11.15
C PRO A 131 -3.74 11.73 -10.54
N CYS A 132 -4.03 10.46 -10.36
CA CYS A 132 -5.32 9.97 -9.88
C CYS A 132 -5.18 9.17 -8.57
N GLY A 133 -4.33 8.15 -8.55
CA GLY A 133 -4.21 7.21 -7.45
C GLY A 133 -5.45 6.33 -7.34
N LEU A 134 -5.48 5.20 -8.02
CA LEU A 134 -6.55 4.20 -7.86
C LEU A 134 -6.15 3.08 -6.89
N THR A 135 -4.85 2.85 -6.75
CA THR A 135 -4.31 1.78 -5.92
C THR A 135 -4.55 2.00 -4.42
N ASP A 136 -4.65 3.26 -3.99
CA ASP A 136 -5.03 3.59 -2.61
C ASP A 136 -6.48 3.18 -2.31
N TYR A 137 -7.42 3.38 -3.24
CA TYR A 137 -8.79 2.90 -3.07
C TYR A 137 -8.85 1.38 -3.01
N ILE A 138 -8.14 0.67 -3.90
CA ILE A 138 -8.08 -0.79 -3.88
C ILE A 138 -7.53 -1.28 -2.53
N ALA A 139 -6.45 -0.67 -2.06
CA ALA A 139 -5.85 -1.00 -0.77
C ALA A 139 -6.84 -0.79 0.38
N GLN A 140 -7.47 0.39 0.46
CA GLN A 140 -8.43 0.73 1.52
C GLN A 140 -9.66 -0.19 1.53
N LEU A 141 -10.22 -0.50 0.35
CA LEU A 141 -11.36 -1.42 0.22
C LEU A 141 -11.04 -2.84 0.68
N LEU A 142 -9.77 -3.23 0.62
CA LEU A 142 -9.27 -4.51 1.15
C LEU A 142 -8.69 -4.40 2.57
N GLY A 143 -8.94 -3.28 3.26
CA GLY A 143 -8.50 -3.05 4.64
C GLY A 143 -6.99 -2.83 4.81
N ASN A 144 -6.30 -2.43 3.74
CA ASN A 144 -4.88 -2.13 3.74
C ASN A 144 -4.70 -0.61 3.79
N LEU A 145 -4.17 -0.06 4.87
CA LEU A 145 -4.06 1.39 5.05
C LEU A 145 -2.94 1.98 4.18
N PRO A 146 -3.22 2.96 3.32
CA PRO A 146 -2.21 3.54 2.45
C PRO A 146 -1.24 4.45 3.22
N ILE A 147 0.04 4.40 2.85
CA ILE A 147 1.09 5.35 3.24
C ILE A 147 1.52 6.05 1.97
N VAL A 148 1.21 7.33 1.85
CA VAL A 148 1.31 8.05 0.58
C VAL A 148 2.23 9.27 0.66
N HIS A 149 3.00 9.51 -0.40
CA HIS A 149 3.54 10.84 -0.65
C HIS A 149 2.37 11.75 -1.08
N ARG A 150 2.18 12.88 -0.39
CA ARG A 150 1.01 13.76 -0.55
C ARG A 150 1.09 14.60 -1.84
N VAL A 151 0.92 13.94 -2.99
CA VAL A 151 0.96 14.56 -4.32
C VAL A 151 -0.23 14.15 -5.17
N GLY A 152 -0.66 15.03 -6.07
CA GLY A 152 -1.72 14.77 -7.04
C GLY A 152 -2.97 14.18 -6.42
N GLY A 153 -3.48 13.09 -6.97
CA GLY A 153 -4.67 12.41 -6.47
C GLY A 153 -4.53 11.75 -5.10
N LEU A 154 -3.32 11.61 -4.56
CA LEU A 154 -3.10 11.00 -3.25
C LEU A 154 -3.41 11.95 -2.07
N VAL A 155 -3.64 13.24 -2.32
CA VAL A 155 -4.05 14.21 -1.27
C VAL A 155 -5.40 13.87 -0.62
N LYS A 156 -6.17 12.96 -1.22
CA LYS A 156 -7.44 12.47 -0.69
C LYS A 156 -7.30 11.54 0.51
N VAL A 157 -6.11 10.95 0.72
CA VAL A 157 -5.79 10.18 1.93
C VAL A 157 -5.60 11.16 3.08
N ILE A 158 -6.41 11.02 4.14
CA ILE A 158 -6.36 11.88 5.32
C ILE A 158 -5.42 11.26 6.34
N ASP A 159 -4.37 12.02 6.67
CA ASP A 159 -3.32 11.58 7.60
C ASP A 159 -3.89 11.26 8.99
N GLY A 160 -3.60 10.06 9.49
CA GLY A 160 -4.05 9.58 10.79
C GLY A 160 -5.53 9.16 10.86
N GLU A 161 -6.30 9.30 9.76
CA GLU A 161 -7.72 8.95 9.71
C GLU A 161 -8.00 7.83 8.70
N THR A 162 -7.61 8.00 7.42
CA THR A 162 -7.87 7.02 6.37
C THR A 162 -6.60 6.36 5.84
N GLY A 163 -5.47 6.68 6.42
CA GLY A 163 -4.14 6.22 6.08
C GLY A 163 -3.10 7.16 6.66
N PHE A 164 -1.91 7.15 6.08
CA PHE A 164 -0.81 8.02 6.48
C PHE A 164 -0.31 8.80 5.28
N SER A 165 0.06 10.04 5.49
CA SER A 165 0.63 10.87 4.43
C SER A 165 1.85 11.63 4.92
N TYR A 166 2.77 11.91 4.00
CA TYR A 166 3.97 12.72 4.26
C TYR A 166 4.22 13.69 3.11
N THR A 167 4.92 14.75 3.42
CA THR A 167 5.44 15.74 2.46
C THR A 167 6.96 15.62 2.38
N GLY A 168 7.50 16.03 1.25
CA GLY A 168 8.94 15.87 1.01
C GLY A 168 9.28 14.49 0.42
N ASN A 169 9.92 14.51 -0.72
CA ASN A 169 10.22 13.31 -1.50
C ASN A 169 11.56 12.69 -1.01
N SER A 170 11.59 12.17 0.21
CA SER A 170 12.78 11.60 0.82
C SER A 170 12.51 10.27 1.54
N ALA A 171 13.52 9.44 1.59
CA ALA A 171 13.48 8.19 2.33
C ALA A 171 13.33 8.38 3.85
N GLY A 172 13.86 9.47 4.40
CA GLY A 172 13.66 9.82 5.80
C GLY A 172 12.20 10.06 6.13
N ALA A 173 11.51 10.90 5.33
CA ALA A 173 10.09 11.20 5.53
C ALA A 173 9.21 9.94 5.39
N LEU A 174 9.51 9.05 4.44
CA LEU A 174 8.81 7.77 4.33
C LEU A 174 9.08 6.87 5.54
N ALA A 175 10.34 6.73 5.96
CA ALA A 175 10.72 5.88 7.10
C ALA A 175 10.03 6.36 8.39
N GLU A 176 10.04 7.65 8.69
CA GLU A 176 9.34 8.25 9.83
C GLU A 176 7.83 7.97 9.78
N THR A 177 7.23 8.04 8.60
CA THR A 177 5.80 7.75 8.43
C THR A 177 5.50 6.27 8.61
N MET A 178 6.38 5.39 8.13
CA MET A 178 6.27 3.94 8.40
C MET A 178 6.41 3.65 9.91
N GLN A 179 7.29 4.33 10.63
CA GLN A 179 7.41 4.19 12.10
C GLN A 179 6.12 4.65 12.81
N ARG A 180 5.51 5.75 12.37
CA ARG A 180 4.19 6.18 12.89
C ARG A 180 3.13 5.11 12.67
N ALA A 181 3.10 4.50 11.50
CA ALA A 181 2.19 3.40 11.18
C ALA A 181 2.46 2.15 12.08
N ILE A 182 3.72 1.80 12.32
CA ILE A 182 4.11 0.73 13.25
C ILE A 182 3.62 1.03 14.67
N MET A 183 3.74 2.28 15.14
CA MET A 183 3.24 2.67 16.47
C MET A 183 1.71 2.49 16.57
N VAL A 184 0.96 2.90 15.54
CA VAL A 184 -0.50 2.69 15.50
C VAL A 184 -0.84 1.20 15.48
N TYR A 185 -0.12 0.40 14.69
CA TYR A 185 -0.31 -1.06 14.67
C TYR A 185 -0.07 -1.69 16.05
N ARG A 186 1.00 -1.30 16.73
CA ARG A 186 1.36 -1.78 18.09
C ARG A 186 0.41 -1.28 19.18
N SER A 187 -0.31 -0.16 18.97
CA SER A 187 -1.30 0.34 19.92
C SER A 187 -2.58 -0.51 19.99
N GLY A 188 -2.77 -1.43 19.05
CA GLY A 188 -3.78 -2.46 19.09
C GLY A 188 -4.78 -2.46 17.94
N LYS A 189 -5.55 -3.52 17.89
CA LYS A 189 -6.50 -3.82 16.81
C LYS A 189 -7.53 -2.71 16.61
N GLU A 190 -8.04 -2.11 17.68
CA GLU A 190 -9.09 -1.09 17.61
C GLU A 190 -8.64 0.19 16.89
N ALA A 191 -7.36 0.58 17.03
CA ALA A 191 -6.82 1.75 16.34
C ALA A 191 -6.78 1.52 14.81
N MET A 192 -6.32 0.34 14.40
CA MET A 192 -6.29 -0.06 12.99
C MET A 192 -7.71 -0.17 12.41
N GLU A 193 -8.64 -0.81 13.11
CA GLU A 193 -10.02 -0.98 12.68
C GLU A 193 -10.74 0.35 12.49
N ARG A 194 -10.57 1.30 13.41
CA ARG A 194 -11.14 2.66 13.25
C ARG A 194 -10.69 3.32 11.96
N MET A 195 -9.39 3.28 11.65
CA MET A 195 -8.86 3.86 10.41
C MET A 195 -9.36 3.12 9.16
N GLN A 196 -9.39 1.80 9.19
CA GLN A 196 -9.88 0.97 8.09
C GLN A 196 -11.36 1.24 7.78
N VAL A 197 -12.20 1.33 8.80
CA VAL A 197 -13.61 1.66 8.65
C VAL A 197 -13.79 3.08 8.13
N ALA A 198 -13.07 4.07 8.67
CA ALA A 198 -13.11 5.44 8.20
C ALA A 198 -12.71 5.57 6.73
N ALA A 199 -11.67 4.83 6.30
CA ALA A 199 -11.22 4.81 4.92
C ALA A 199 -12.31 4.31 3.96
N VAL A 200 -12.96 3.19 4.28
CA VAL A 200 -14.04 2.64 3.45
C VAL A 200 -15.27 3.55 3.44
N GLN A 201 -15.69 4.07 4.60
CA GLN A 201 -16.82 5.00 4.70
C GLN A 201 -16.61 6.25 3.86
N ARG A 202 -15.37 6.77 3.82
CA ARG A 202 -15.03 7.92 2.98
C ARG A 202 -15.13 7.59 1.50
N ILE A 203 -14.66 6.42 1.06
CA ILE A 203 -14.81 5.98 -0.33
C ILE A 203 -16.30 5.88 -0.69
N ASP A 204 -17.09 5.21 0.13
CA ASP A 204 -18.52 4.99 -0.12
C ASP A 204 -19.29 6.32 -0.20
N SER A 205 -18.96 7.28 0.66
CA SER A 205 -19.67 8.57 0.74
C SER A 205 -19.23 9.62 -0.29
N GLN A 206 -18.00 9.52 -0.85
CA GLN A 206 -17.45 10.60 -1.66
C GLN A 206 -16.88 10.17 -3.02
N HIS A 207 -16.57 8.89 -3.21
CA HIS A 207 -15.74 8.45 -4.34
C HIS A 207 -16.35 7.30 -5.15
N THR A 208 -17.60 6.94 -4.89
CA THR A 208 -18.33 5.97 -5.72
C THR A 208 -18.88 6.61 -7.00
N TRP A 209 -19.10 5.81 -8.03
CA TRP A 209 -19.74 6.28 -9.25
C TRP A 209 -21.10 6.94 -9.03
N LEU A 210 -21.88 6.48 -8.05
CA LEU A 210 -23.18 7.10 -7.73
C LEU A 210 -23.00 8.56 -7.31
N VAL A 211 -22.06 8.83 -6.40
CA VAL A 211 -21.77 10.20 -5.93
C VAL A 211 -21.19 11.06 -7.05
N VAL A 212 -20.27 10.52 -7.85
CA VAL A 212 -19.63 11.22 -8.96
C VAL A 212 -20.65 11.53 -10.06
N MET A 213 -21.55 10.61 -10.39
CA MET A 213 -22.61 10.83 -11.37
C MET A 213 -23.56 11.96 -10.96
N ASP A 214 -23.95 12.03 -9.70
CA ASP A 214 -24.80 13.13 -9.20
C ASP A 214 -24.09 14.49 -9.35
N ALA A 215 -22.79 14.55 -9.11
CA ALA A 215 -22.00 15.75 -9.32
C ALA A 215 -21.96 16.16 -10.82
N TYR A 216 -21.74 15.20 -11.73
CA TYR A 216 -21.81 15.44 -13.17
C TYR A 216 -23.19 15.91 -13.62
N MET A 217 -24.26 15.27 -13.16
CA MET A 217 -25.63 15.65 -13.50
C MET A 217 -25.95 17.07 -13.02
N ASN A 218 -25.48 17.46 -11.85
CA ASN A 218 -25.63 18.83 -11.35
C ASN A 218 -24.83 19.83 -12.20
N LEU A 219 -23.62 19.50 -12.62
CA LEU A 219 -22.81 20.33 -13.51
C LEU A 219 -23.51 20.55 -14.87
N TYR A 220 -24.06 19.49 -15.45
CA TYR A 220 -24.82 19.60 -16.72
C TYR A 220 -26.07 20.45 -16.56
N ARG A 221 -26.85 20.30 -15.48
CA ARG A 221 -28.00 21.16 -15.22
C ARG A 221 -27.62 22.62 -15.09
N GLN A 222 -26.52 22.94 -14.39
CA GLN A 222 -26.01 24.30 -14.26
C GLN A 222 -25.56 24.88 -15.63
N ALA A 223 -24.87 24.09 -16.44
CA ALA A 223 -24.44 24.49 -17.78
C ALA A 223 -25.64 24.81 -18.68
N MET A 224 -26.67 23.95 -18.68
CA MET A 224 -27.90 24.17 -19.44
C MET A 224 -28.65 25.43 -19.01
N GLN A 225 -28.70 25.74 -17.70
CA GLN A 225 -29.34 26.97 -17.21
C GLN A 225 -28.60 28.25 -17.62
N ARG A 226 -27.27 28.18 -17.78
CA ARG A 226 -26.43 29.31 -18.19
C ARG A 226 -26.36 29.48 -19.70
N TRP A 227 -26.74 28.45 -20.47
CA TRP A 227 -26.73 28.53 -21.91
C TRP A 227 -27.99 29.27 -22.41
N GLN A 228 -27.83 30.51 -22.89
CA GLN A 228 -28.83 31.26 -23.63
C GLN A 228 -28.50 31.14 -25.10
N PRO A 229 -29.35 30.51 -25.93
CA PRO A 229 -29.16 30.56 -27.36
C PRO A 229 -29.29 32.02 -27.84
N SER A 230 -28.28 32.50 -28.55
CA SER A 230 -28.30 33.80 -29.26
C SER A 230 -29.26 33.77 -30.41
#